data_6687ea6597aaa1b403d27619b9f2b2ec
#
_entry.id   6687ea6597aaa1b403d27619b9f2b2ec
#
_cell.length_a   1.000
_cell.length_b   1.000
_cell.length_c   1.000
_cell.angle_alpha   90.00
_cell.angle_beta   90.00
_cell.angle_gamma   90.00
#
_symmetry.space_group_name_H-M   'P 1'
#
loop_
_entity.id
_entity.type
_entity.pdbx_description
1 polymer ?
#
loop_
_entity_poly.entity_id
_entity_poly.type
_entity_poly.pdbx_seq_one_letter_code
_entity_poly.pdbx_strand_id
1 'polypeptide(L)'
;MSRPASGRRPARRRTLIAGTAAALLPIVLTACGGSDSGSGSGSDKPGAAAAGFPYTVDNCGVKTTYKAPPKRAVTMNQHVTEIMLELGLEKSLVGTAYLDDQVLPRYAAAYKSVPVLAKEYPSKEKLLAADPDFVYGGYASAFEAKDGRTRDELKKSGIDSRLNLEYCTEKRTSLDDVYREIEEIGRTFGVRDRAEKWIAASRATVAKTEAGLKKSSSEPVPVFVYDSGDKTAFTVGGKGIGNELIARAGGRNVFADIPKSFGDATWEQVVARKPEVIVIYDYGATSLEQKKRRLLEDPALKDVPAIRNKKFAVLPLSDAVVGVRAPDAIAKLAPQLTR
;
A
#
# COMPACT_ATOMS: atom_id res chain seq x y z
N MET A 1 -2.30 24.56 49.98
CA MET A 1 -3.28 25.52 50.50
C MET A 1 -4.36 25.68 49.50
N SER A 2 -5.43 25.22 49.78
CA SER A 2 -6.87 25.49 49.93
C SER A 2 -7.70 25.01 48.73
N ARG A 3 -8.42 23.92 48.93
CA ARG A 3 -9.79 23.60 48.47
C ARG A 3 -10.78 24.31 49.41
N PRO A 4 -12.13 24.30 49.25
CA PRO A 4 -13.03 23.65 48.28
C PRO A 4 -14.31 24.50 47.94
N ALA A 5 -15.27 23.95 47.16
CA ALA A 5 -16.70 23.74 47.47
C ALA A 5 -17.49 23.64 46.13
N SER A 6 -18.16 22.60 45.79
CA SER A 6 -19.48 21.98 46.14
C SER A 6 -20.69 22.78 45.78
N GLY A 7 -21.59 22.19 45.00
CA GLY A 7 -23.00 22.67 44.82
C GLY A 7 -23.71 22.01 43.63
N ARG A 8 -24.33 20.87 43.86
CA ARG A 8 -25.78 20.53 43.94
C ARG A 8 -26.55 20.44 42.64
N ARG A 9 -26.98 19.22 42.35
CA ARG A 9 -28.14 18.88 41.48
C ARG A 9 -29.45 19.31 42.12
N PRO A 10 -30.54 19.49 41.30
CA PRO A 10 -31.68 18.64 41.63
C PRO A 10 -32.31 17.90 40.42
N ALA A 11 -33.14 16.94 40.83
CA ALA A 11 -33.77 15.90 40.04
C ALA A 11 -35.24 16.24 39.69
N ARG A 12 -35.75 15.39 38.72
CA ARG A 12 -37.16 14.99 38.52
C ARG A 12 -38.15 15.91 37.85
N ARG A 13 -38.71 15.46 36.74
CA ARG A 13 -40.16 15.05 36.72
C ARG A 13 -40.46 14.17 35.50
N ARG A 14 -41.03 13.02 35.79
CA ARG A 14 -41.75 12.11 34.87
C ARG A 14 -43.14 12.72 34.62
N THR A 15 -43.62 12.61 33.40
CA THR A 15 -45.04 12.64 33.11
C THR A 15 -45.34 11.61 32.03
N LEU A 16 -46.13 10.57 32.42
CA LEU A 16 -46.80 9.61 31.57
C LEU A 16 -48.12 10.25 31.12
N ILE A 17 -48.46 10.15 29.85
CA ILE A 17 -49.86 10.19 29.39
C ILE A 17 -50.02 9.12 28.31
N ALA A 18 -51.01 8.27 28.55
CA ALA A 18 -51.46 7.12 27.73
C ALA A 18 -52.65 7.50 26.85
N GLY A 19 -52.92 6.69 25.83
CA GLY A 19 -54.18 6.57 25.10
C GLY A 19 -54.12 7.21 23.70
N THR A 20 -54.57 6.66 22.62
CA THR A 20 -55.60 5.69 22.32
C THR A 20 -55.41 5.17 20.89
N ALA A 21 -55.72 3.94 20.64
CA ALA A 21 -55.75 3.26 19.34
C ALA A 21 -56.96 3.74 18.48
N ALA A 22 -56.73 3.85 17.17
CA ALA A 22 -57.82 3.74 16.18
C ALA A 22 -57.28 3.05 14.92
N ALA A 23 -57.78 1.84 14.70
CA ALA A 23 -57.59 1.08 13.48
C ALA A 23 -58.59 1.52 12.41
N LEU A 24 -58.17 1.63 11.17
CA LEU A 24 -59.02 1.59 9.99
C LEU A 24 -58.29 0.92 8.82
N LEU A 25 -58.83 -0.17 8.36
CA LEU A 25 -58.47 -1.02 7.22
C LEU A 25 -59.13 -0.52 5.91
N PRO A 26 -58.94 -1.21 4.76
CA PRO A 26 -58.42 -0.61 3.53
C PRO A 26 -59.49 -0.45 2.45
N ILE A 27 -59.22 0.29 1.41
CA ILE A 27 -60.01 0.25 0.16
C ILE A 27 -59.07 -0.05 -1.01
N VAL A 28 -59.25 -1.25 -1.56
CA VAL A 28 -58.76 -1.66 -2.88
C VAL A 28 -59.67 -1.04 -3.94
N LEU A 29 -59.12 -0.36 -4.89
CA LEU A 29 -59.81 -0.02 -6.15
C LEU A 29 -58.87 -0.32 -7.32
N THR A 30 -59.18 -1.42 -7.99
CA THR A 30 -58.72 -1.74 -9.34
C THR A 30 -59.49 -0.88 -10.35
N ALA A 31 -58.76 -0.23 -11.26
CA ALA A 31 -59.34 0.26 -12.50
C ALA A 31 -58.32 0.09 -13.64
N CYS A 32 -58.67 -0.76 -14.57
CA CYS A 32 -58.05 -0.88 -15.90
C CYS A 32 -58.52 0.25 -16.84
N GLY A 33 -57.64 0.63 -17.78
CA GLY A 33 -58.06 1.14 -19.09
C GLY A 33 -57.62 2.52 -19.44
N GLY A 34 -56.91 2.67 -20.56
CA GLY A 34 -56.76 3.93 -21.28
C GLY A 34 -55.38 4.13 -21.87
N SER A 35 -55.20 3.73 -23.12
CA SER A 35 -54.07 4.16 -23.99
C SER A 35 -54.22 5.64 -24.28
N ASP A 36 -53.14 6.41 -24.00
CA ASP A 36 -52.97 7.69 -24.72
C ASP A 36 -51.50 8.04 -24.84
N SER A 37 -51.09 8.41 -26.05
CA SER A 37 -49.77 8.81 -26.45
C SER A 37 -49.49 10.22 -25.93
N GLY A 38 -48.52 10.36 -25.03
CA GLY A 38 -48.11 11.67 -24.53
C GLY A 38 -46.59 11.71 -24.39
N SER A 39 -45.93 12.51 -25.19
CA SER A 39 -44.54 12.90 -25.06
C SER A 39 -44.28 13.41 -23.64
N GLY A 40 -43.57 12.67 -22.82
CA GLY A 40 -43.22 13.02 -21.47
C GLY A 40 -41.70 13.05 -21.30
N SER A 41 -41.23 14.23 -21.04
CA SER A 41 -39.93 14.61 -20.46
C SER A 41 -39.27 13.46 -19.72
N GLY A 42 -38.04 13.13 -20.13
CA GLY A 42 -37.20 12.21 -19.40
C GLY A 42 -36.87 12.75 -18.00
N SER A 43 -37.58 12.25 -16.99
CA SER A 43 -37.10 12.36 -15.63
C SER A 43 -35.95 11.38 -15.46
N ASP A 44 -34.73 11.90 -15.42
CA ASP A 44 -33.54 11.17 -14.97
C ASP A 44 -33.85 10.60 -13.57
N LYS A 45 -34.23 9.34 -13.51
CA LYS A 45 -34.18 8.59 -12.26
C LYS A 45 -32.74 8.62 -11.77
N PRO A 46 -32.45 9.03 -10.52
CA PRO A 46 -31.12 8.90 -9.97
C PRO A 46 -30.70 7.43 -10.16
N GLY A 47 -29.65 7.20 -10.94
CA GLY A 47 -29.12 5.86 -11.16
C GLY A 47 -28.86 5.21 -9.80
N ALA A 48 -29.26 3.97 -9.63
CA ALA A 48 -29.00 3.22 -8.40
C ALA A 48 -27.51 3.33 -8.06
N ALA A 49 -27.20 3.74 -6.83
CA ALA A 49 -25.83 3.85 -6.37
C ALA A 49 -25.11 2.50 -6.59
N ALA A 50 -23.89 2.54 -7.10
CA ALA A 50 -23.07 1.34 -7.25
C ALA A 50 -22.93 0.65 -5.90
N ALA A 51 -22.99 -0.69 -5.86
CA ALA A 51 -22.88 -1.45 -4.62
C ALA A 51 -21.60 -1.06 -3.86
N GLY A 52 -21.75 -0.74 -2.56
CA GLY A 52 -20.63 -0.30 -1.72
C GLY A 52 -20.32 1.20 -1.76
N PHE A 53 -21.10 2.01 -2.50
CA PHE A 53 -20.96 3.47 -2.54
C PHE A 53 -22.17 4.18 -1.94
N PRO A 54 -21.98 5.37 -1.34
CA PRO A 54 -20.72 6.11 -1.21
C PRO A 54 -19.73 5.42 -0.26
N TYR A 55 -18.43 5.47 -0.60
CA TYR A 55 -17.34 4.96 0.23
C TYR A 55 -16.42 6.08 0.68
N THR A 56 -16.19 6.21 1.98
CA THR A 56 -15.29 7.22 2.54
C THR A 56 -14.06 6.54 3.14
N VAL A 57 -12.88 7.07 2.83
CA VAL A 57 -11.59 6.63 3.36
C VAL A 57 -10.75 7.82 3.78
N ASP A 58 -9.98 7.66 4.85
CA ASP A 58 -8.89 8.57 5.24
C ASP A 58 -7.57 7.93 4.82
N ASN A 59 -6.83 8.62 3.98
CA ASN A 59 -5.52 8.18 3.52
C ASN A 59 -4.48 9.25 3.79
N CYS A 60 -3.61 9.03 4.77
CA CYS A 60 -2.59 9.99 5.22
C CYS A 60 -3.18 11.36 5.61
N GLY A 61 -4.31 11.40 6.31
CA GLY A 61 -4.99 12.63 6.71
C GLY A 61 -5.83 13.29 5.60
N VAL A 62 -5.84 12.74 4.39
CA VAL A 62 -6.72 13.21 3.31
C VAL A 62 -7.96 12.34 3.25
N LYS A 63 -9.09 12.92 3.69
CA LYS A 63 -10.39 12.26 3.67
C LYS A 63 -11.05 12.43 2.31
N THR A 64 -11.38 11.32 1.66
CA THR A 64 -12.04 11.28 0.35
C THR A 64 -13.32 10.45 0.42
N THR A 65 -14.41 10.95 -0.18
CA THR A 65 -15.67 10.22 -0.32
C THR A 65 -15.92 9.95 -1.80
N TYR A 66 -15.82 8.70 -2.19
CA TYR A 66 -16.12 8.23 -3.54
C TYR A 66 -17.63 7.98 -3.65
N LYS A 67 -18.29 8.62 -4.62
CA LYS A 67 -19.72 8.37 -4.94
C LYS A 67 -19.89 7.20 -5.90
N ALA A 68 -18.84 6.87 -6.65
CA ALA A 68 -18.73 5.77 -7.59
C ALA A 68 -17.23 5.42 -7.75
N PRO A 69 -16.89 4.24 -8.32
CA PRO A 69 -15.51 3.88 -8.62
C PRO A 69 -14.83 4.90 -9.55
N PRO A 70 -13.57 5.29 -9.31
CA PRO A 70 -12.78 6.04 -10.29
C PRO A 70 -12.66 5.27 -11.60
N LYS A 71 -12.59 6.00 -12.73
CA LYS A 71 -12.57 5.39 -14.07
C LYS A 71 -11.28 5.68 -14.84
N ARG A 72 -10.52 6.69 -14.41
CA ARG A 72 -9.37 7.24 -15.14
C ARG A 72 -8.20 7.41 -14.18
N ALA A 73 -7.68 6.29 -13.69
CA ALA A 73 -6.58 6.30 -12.73
C ALA A 73 -5.22 6.42 -13.43
N VAL A 74 -4.31 7.17 -12.81
CA VAL A 74 -2.88 7.15 -13.12
C VAL A 74 -2.14 6.58 -11.91
N THR A 75 -1.29 5.58 -12.15
CA THR A 75 -0.39 5.03 -11.13
C THR A 75 1.02 5.58 -11.30
N MET A 76 1.65 5.93 -10.18
CA MET A 76 3.04 6.39 -10.13
C MET A 76 3.81 5.48 -9.19
N ASN A 77 4.73 4.71 -9.73
CA ASN A 77 5.54 3.62 -9.17
C ASN A 77 4.96 2.21 -9.41
N GLN A 78 5.88 1.26 -9.46
CA GLN A 78 5.60 -0.12 -9.88
C GLN A 78 4.64 -0.86 -8.97
N HIS A 79 4.88 -0.85 -7.65
CA HIS A 79 4.10 -1.65 -6.71
C HIS A 79 2.62 -1.25 -6.67
N VAL A 80 2.31 0.04 -6.82
CA VAL A 80 0.91 0.50 -6.89
C VAL A 80 0.28 0.21 -8.26
N THR A 81 1.08 0.20 -9.33
CA THR A 81 0.64 -0.28 -10.65
C THR A 81 0.27 -1.76 -10.56
N GLU A 82 1.11 -2.59 -9.95
CA GLU A 82 0.84 -4.03 -9.80
C GLU A 82 -0.35 -4.32 -8.88
N ILE A 83 -0.63 -3.49 -7.88
CA ILE A 83 -1.88 -3.59 -7.09
C ILE A 83 -3.10 -3.46 -8.01
N MET A 84 -3.10 -2.46 -8.89
CA MET A 84 -4.22 -2.26 -9.83
C MET A 84 -4.34 -3.45 -10.80
N LEU A 85 -3.22 -3.95 -11.31
CA LEU A 85 -3.19 -5.09 -12.24
C LEU A 85 -3.62 -6.41 -11.57
N GLU A 86 -3.20 -6.68 -10.33
CA GLU A 86 -3.65 -7.85 -9.56
C GLU A 86 -5.15 -7.85 -9.35
N LEU A 87 -5.73 -6.68 -9.12
CA LEU A 87 -7.16 -6.53 -8.95
C LEU A 87 -7.94 -6.48 -10.28
N GLY A 88 -7.26 -6.67 -11.44
CA GLY A 88 -7.87 -6.66 -12.77
C GLY A 88 -8.47 -5.31 -13.14
N LEU A 89 -7.78 -4.22 -12.77
CA LEU A 89 -8.22 -2.83 -12.96
C LEU A 89 -7.47 -2.13 -14.10
N GLU A 90 -6.83 -2.88 -15.02
CA GLU A 90 -6.11 -2.31 -16.15
C GLU A 90 -6.97 -1.39 -17.03
N LYS A 91 -8.27 -1.67 -17.15
CA LYS A 91 -9.23 -0.84 -17.88
C LYS A 91 -9.55 0.48 -17.21
N SER A 92 -9.28 0.60 -15.93
CA SER A 92 -9.42 1.85 -15.16
C SER A 92 -8.14 2.69 -15.21
N LEU A 93 -7.03 2.17 -15.79
CA LEU A 93 -5.78 2.89 -15.92
C LEU A 93 -5.71 3.65 -17.22
N VAL A 94 -5.57 4.97 -17.15
CA VAL A 94 -5.30 5.86 -18.30
C VAL A 94 -3.81 6.18 -18.43
N GLY A 95 -3.00 5.76 -17.43
CA GLY A 95 -1.56 5.92 -17.49
C GLY A 95 -0.84 5.30 -16.31
N THR A 96 0.44 5.02 -16.53
CA THR A 96 1.38 4.61 -15.48
C THR A 96 2.73 5.31 -15.68
N ALA A 97 3.53 5.39 -14.63
CA ALA A 97 4.87 5.95 -14.69
C ALA A 97 5.77 5.35 -13.60
N TYR A 98 7.07 5.51 -13.78
CA TYR A 98 8.13 5.23 -12.81
C TYR A 98 8.10 3.77 -12.32
N LEU A 99 8.48 2.85 -13.19
CA LEU A 99 8.77 1.49 -12.77
C LEU A 99 10.20 1.42 -12.22
N ASP A 100 10.36 0.78 -11.08
CA ASP A 100 11.67 0.56 -10.46
C ASP A 100 12.44 -0.56 -11.18
N ASP A 101 11.72 -1.56 -11.66
CA ASP A 101 12.21 -2.68 -12.47
C ASP A 101 11.12 -3.19 -13.44
N GLN A 102 10.95 -4.50 -13.60
CA GLN A 102 9.95 -5.09 -14.49
C GLN A 102 8.73 -5.58 -13.70
N VAL A 103 7.54 -5.34 -14.25
CA VAL A 103 6.31 -5.96 -13.75
C VAL A 103 6.41 -7.49 -13.80
N LEU A 104 5.76 -8.17 -12.85
CA LEU A 104 5.75 -9.63 -12.86
C LEU A 104 5.20 -10.17 -14.20
N PRO A 105 5.74 -11.29 -14.71
CA PRO A 105 5.31 -11.88 -15.98
C PRO A 105 3.80 -12.07 -16.09
N ARG A 106 3.11 -12.40 -15.00
CA ARG A 106 1.65 -12.56 -14.95
C ARG A 106 0.88 -11.27 -15.27
N TYR A 107 1.50 -10.08 -15.07
CA TYR A 107 0.89 -8.79 -15.39
C TYR A 107 1.32 -8.22 -16.74
N ALA A 108 2.30 -8.82 -17.42
CA ALA A 108 2.91 -8.23 -18.60
C ALA A 108 1.90 -7.93 -19.73
N ALA A 109 0.91 -8.80 -19.93
CA ALA A 109 -0.14 -8.59 -20.95
C ALA A 109 -1.06 -7.41 -20.59
N ALA A 110 -1.53 -7.34 -19.34
CA ALA A 110 -2.37 -6.25 -18.85
C ALA A 110 -1.59 -4.92 -18.84
N TYR A 111 -0.32 -4.94 -18.40
CA TYR A 111 0.54 -3.76 -18.36
C TYR A 111 0.76 -3.15 -19.77
N LYS A 112 0.95 -3.99 -20.81
CA LYS A 112 1.11 -3.51 -22.19
C LYS A 112 -0.09 -2.73 -22.73
N SER A 113 -1.27 -2.90 -22.16
CA SER A 113 -2.47 -2.14 -22.53
C SER A 113 -2.55 -0.77 -21.89
N VAL A 114 -1.69 -0.47 -20.90
CA VAL A 114 -1.69 0.80 -20.15
C VAL A 114 -0.64 1.75 -20.74
N PRO A 115 -0.99 2.99 -21.11
CA PRO A 115 -0.04 3.98 -21.59
C PRO A 115 1.03 4.31 -20.54
N VAL A 116 2.30 4.28 -20.92
CA VAL A 116 3.41 4.75 -20.08
C VAL A 116 3.59 6.25 -20.29
N LEU A 117 3.25 7.06 -19.30
CA LEU A 117 3.31 8.51 -19.38
C LEU A 117 4.76 9.03 -19.33
N ALA A 118 5.59 8.43 -18.47
CA ALA A 118 6.98 8.82 -18.31
C ALA A 118 7.81 7.67 -17.73
N LYS A 119 9.13 7.70 -17.92
CA LYS A 119 10.06 6.75 -17.27
C LYS A 119 10.19 7.01 -15.77
N GLU A 120 10.14 8.28 -15.37
CA GLU A 120 10.09 8.76 -13.99
C GLU A 120 8.73 9.41 -13.75
N TYR A 121 8.61 10.30 -12.76
CA TYR A 121 7.35 11.01 -12.54
C TYR A 121 7.04 11.95 -13.71
N PRO A 122 5.81 11.95 -14.23
CA PRO A 122 5.40 12.85 -15.29
C PRO A 122 5.39 14.31 -14.79
N SER A 123 5.62 15.28 -15.68
CA SER A 123 5.30 16.68 -15.36
C SER A 123 3.81 16.84 -15.06
N LYS A 124 3.45 17.93 -14.38
CA LYS A 124 2.05 18.24 -14.07
C LYS A 124 1.19 18.30 -15.35
N GLU A 125 1.69 18.95 -16.40
CA GLU A 125 0.99 19.09 -17.67
C GLU A 125 0.73 17.74 -18.33
N LYS A 126 1.75 16.85 -18.28
CA LYS A 126 1.63 15.51 -18.87
C LYS A 126 0.67 14.62 -18.06
N LEU A 127 0.66 14.78 -16.74
CA LEU A 127 -0.30 14.10 -15.87
C LEU A 127 -1.72 14.58 -16.16
N LEU A 128 -1.94 15.89 -16.22
CA LEU A 128 -3.25 16.48 -16.50
C LEU A 128 -3.74 16.18 -17.92
N ALA A 129 -2.83 16.07 -18.91
CA ALA A 129 -3.18 15.69 -20.30
C ALA A 129 -3.73 14.25 -20.40
N ALA A 130 -3.45 13.38 -19.44
CA ALA A 130 -4.07 12.06 -19.35
C ALA A 130 -5.51 12.12 -18.81
N ASP A 131 -5.98 13.30 -18.37
CA ASP A 131 -7.32 13.57 -17.81
C ASP A 131 -7.73 12.56 -16.73
N PRO A 132 -6.91 12.38 -15.67
CA PRO A 132 -7.22 11.44 -14.59
C PRO A 132 -8.30 11.96 -13.65
N ASP A 133 -9.10 11.05 -13.07
CA ASP A 133 -9.96 11.32 -11.92
C ASP A 133 -9.33 10.82 -10.61
N PHE A 134 -8.26 10.02 -10.71
CA PHE A 134 -7.56 9.44 -9.58
C PHE A 134 -6.07 9.29 -9.84
N VAL A 135 -5.23 9.65 -8.86
CA VAL A 135 -3.77 9.46 -8.91
C VAL A 135 -3.32 8.64 -7.71
N TYR A 136 -2.62 7.53 -7.99
CA TYR A 136 -2.10 6.63 -6.97
C TYR A 136 -0.58 6.67 -6.96
N GLY A 137 0.00 7.29 -5.92
CA GLY A 137 1.44 7.39 -5.71
C GLY A 137 1.96 6.28 -4.79
N GLY A 138 3.05 5.65 -5.21
CA GLY A 138 3.71 4.61 -4.42
C GLY A 138 4.64 5.17 -3.35
N TYR A 139 5.30 6.28 -3.63
CA TYR A 139 6.21 6.98 -2.70
C TYR A 139 5.73 8.42 -2.47
N ALA A 140 6.14 9.00 -1.34
CA ALA A 140 5.83 10.40 -1.03
C ALA A 140 6.31 11.38 -2.11
N SER A 141 7.44 11.06 -2.78
CA SER A 141 7.98 11.82 -3.91
C SER A 141 7.05 11.94 -5.12
N ALA A 142 6.03 11.09 -5.22
CA ALA A 142 5.00 11.22 -6.26
C ALA A 142 4.19 12.53 -6.13
N PHE A 143 4.16 13.14 -4.93
CA PHE A 143 3.32 14.30 -4.59
C PHE A 143 4.13 15.52 -4.12
N GLU A 144 5.31 15.75 -4.69
CA GLU A 144 6.16 16.86 -4.28
C GLU A 144 5.68 18.22 -4.78
N ALA A 145 5.77 19.22 -3.89
CA ALA A 145 5.32 20.59 -4.18
C ALA A 145 6.13 21.25 -5.31
N LYS A 146 7.45 20.99 -5.38
CA LYS A 146 8.32 21.55 -6.43
C LYS A 146 7.86 21.18 -7.85
N ASP A 147 7.11 20.08 -7.98
CA ASP A 147 6.64 19.57 -9.26
C ASP A 147 5.16 19.92 -9.53
N GLY A 148 4.54 20.71 -8.64
CA GLY A 148 3.14 21.14 -8.77
C GLY A 148 2.14 19.97 -8.73
N ARG A 149 2.48 18.87 -8.05
CA ARG A 149 1.69 17.63 -8.01
C ARG A 149 1.29 17.23 -6.59
N THR A 150 1.21 18.22 -5.66
CA THR A 150 0.72 17.92 -4.30
C THR A 150 -0.71 17.38 -4.36
N ARG A 151 -1.08 16.60 -3.34
CA ARG A 151 -2.44 16.07 -3.23
C ARG A 151 -3.50 17.17 -3.18
N ASP A 152 -3.18 18.32 -2.56
CA ASP A 152 -4.05 19.49 -2.52
C ASP A 152 -4.22 20.15 -3.89
N GLU A 153 -3.14 20.24 -4.70
CA GLU A 153 -3.21 20.78 -6.06
C GLU A 153 -4.02 19.87 -6.98
N LEU A 154 -3.84 18.56 -6.87
CA LEU A 154 -4.66 17.57 -7.58
C LEU A 154 -6.12 17.69 -7.20
N LYS A 155 -6.41 17.82 -5.91
CA LYS A 155 -7.80 18.00 -5.41
C LYS A 155 -8.45 19.26 -5.94
N LYS A 156 -7.72 20.39 -6.01
CA LYS A 156 -8.21 21.64 -6.64
C LYS A 156 -8.53 21.46 -8.13
N SER A 157 -7.87 20.51 -8.78
CA SER A 157 -8.12 20.13 -10.19
C SER A 157 -9.23 19.07 -10.33
N GLY A 158 -9.92 18.71 -9.24
CA GLY A 158 -10.96 17.67 -9.26
C GLY A 158 -10.43 16.23 -9.27
N ILE A 159 -9.15 16.04 -9.01
CA ILE A 159 -8.48 14.75 -9.05
C ILE A 159 -8.31 14.24 -7.63
N ASP A 160 -8.88 13.08 -7.31
CA ASP A 160 -8.63 12.40 -6.05
C ASP A 160 -7.25 11.73 -6.07
N SER A 161 -6.64 11.59 -4.88
CA SER A 161 -5.30 11.03 -4.79
C SER A 161 -5.17 10.07 -3.61
N ARG A 162 -4.31 9.05 -3.79
CA ARG A 162 -3.92 8.13 -2.74
C ARG A 162 -2.40 8.00 -2.67
N LEU A 163 -1.86 8.03 -1.48
CA LEU A 163 -0.47 7.66 -1.19
C LEU A 163 -0.46 6.27 -0.56
N ASN A 164 0.49 5.43 -0.97
CA ASN A 164 0.67 4.10 -0.40
C ASN A 164 0.85 4.16 1.12
N LEU A 165 0.23 3.25 1.86
CA LEU A 165 0.14 3.28 3.32
C LEU A 165 1.49 3.24 4.03
N GLU A 166 2.55 2.74 3.41
CA GLU A 166 3.91 2.75 4.00
C GLU A 166 4.37 4.17 4.35
N TYR A 167 3.87 5.17 3.64
CA TYR A 167 4.25 6.57 3.82
C TYR A 167 3.22 7.39 4.60
N CYS A 168 2.15 6.74 5.09
CA CYS A 168 1.09 7.39 5.87
C CYS A 168 1.31 7.35 7.37
N THR A 169 2.18 6.48 7.86
CA THR A 169 2.21 6.14 9.28
C THR A 169 3.52 6.49 9.95
N GLU A 170 3.45 7.01 11.18
CA GLU A 170 4.58 7.11 12.08
C GLU A 170 4.91 5.77 12.75
N LYS A 171 4.04 4.78 12.62
CA LYS A 171 4.20 3.44 13.19
C LYS A 171 5.03 2.56 12.25
N ARG A 172 5.44 1.40 12.78
CA ARG A 172 6.07 0.35 11.99
C ARG A 172 5.03 -0.23 11.01
N THR A 173 5.42 -0.31 9.74
CA THR A 173 4.63 -0.95 8.70
C THR A 173 4.65 -2.47 8.85
N SER A 174 3.52 -3.11 8.63
CA SER A 174 3.32 -4.56 8.78
C SER A 174 2.60 -5.16 7.56
N LEU A 175 2.49 -6.49 7.53
CA LEU A 175 1.68 -7.17 6.52
C LEU A 175 0.19 -6.80 6.60
N ASP A 176 -0.33 -6.42 7.77
CA ASP A 176 -1.70 -5.96 7.89
C ASP A 176 -1.91 -4.62 7.15
N ASP A 177 -0.87 -3.80 7.03
CA ASP A 177 -0.92 -2.59 6.20
C ASP A 177 -0.94 -2.94 4.71
N VAL A 178 -0.23 -3.99 4.28
CA VAL A 178 -0.34 -4.53 2.91
C VAL A 178 -1.78 -4.99 2.62
N TYR A 179 -2.36 -5.77 3.52
CA TYR A 179 -3.74 -6.25 3.33
C TYR A 179 -4.75 -5.12 3.33
N ARG A 180 -4.58 -4.13 4.22
CA ARG A 180 -5.42 -2.93 4.27
C ARG A 180 -5.30 -2.11 2.99
N GLU A 181 -4.09 -1.93 2.44
CA GLU A 181 -3.87 -1.25 1.17
C GLU A 181 -4.69 -1.89 0.04
N ILE A 182 -4.60 -3.21 -0.09
CA ILE A 182 -5.32 -3.98 -1.10
C ILE A 182 -6.85 -3.90 -0.89
N GLU A 183 -7.31 -4.01 0.36
CA GLU A 183 -8.73 -3.91 0.71
C GLU A 183 -9.30 -2.54 0.36
N GLU A 184 -8.62 -1.46 0.75
CA GLU A 184 -9.08 -0.09 0.50
C GLU A 184 -9.10 0.25 -0.99
N ILE A 185 -8.12 -0.22 -1.78
CA ILE A 185 -8.15 -0.11 -3.26
C ILE A 185 -9.33 -0.93 -3.82
N GLY A 186 -9.50 -2.17 -3.37
CA GLY A 186 -10.63 -3.01 -3.79
C GLY A 186 -11.99 -2.35 -3.54
N ARG A 187 -12.15 -1.67 -2.40
CA ARG A 187 -13.37 -0.91 -2.07
C ARG A 187 -13.49 0.36 -2.91
N THR A 188 -12.40 1.11 -3.08
CA THR A 188 -12.38 2.35 -3.89
C THR A 188 -12.80 2.09 -5.34
N PHE A 189 -12.39 0.96 -5.92
CA PHE A 189 -12.70 0.59 -7.29
C PHE A 189 -13.88 -0.39 -7.44
N GLY A 190 -14.59 -0.72 -6.35
CA GLY A 190 -15.78 -1.58 -6.39
C GLY A 190 -15.47 -3.06 -6.70
N VAL A 191 -14.26 -3.53 -6.42
CA VAL A 191 -13.80 -4.91 -6.66
C VAL A 191 -13.39 -5.61 -5.36
N ARG A 192 -14.13 -5.37 -4.28
CA ARG A 192 -13.84 -5.86 -2.94
C ARG A 192 -13.60 -7.37 -2.90
N ASP A 193 -14.43 -8.16 -3.58
CA ASP A 193 -14.32 -9.61 -3.57
C ASP A 193 -12.97 -10.10 -4.14
N ARG A 194 -12.40 -9.37 -5.13
CA ARG A 194 -11.07 -9.69 -5.68
C ARG A 194 -9.97 -9.41 -4.65
N ALA A 195 -10.08 -8.30 -3.92
CA ALA A 195 -9.15 -7.95 -2.85
C ALA A 195 -9.20 -8.99 -1.71
N GLU A 196 -10.39 -9.37 -1.24
CA GLU A 196 -10.58 -10.38 -0.19
C GLU A 196 -10.00 -11.73 -0.60
N LYS A 197 -10.23 -12.16 -1.84
CA LYS A 197 -9.65 -13.40 -2.38
C LYS A 197 -8.12 -13.37 -2.37
N TRP A 198 -7.53 -12.27 -2.83
CA TRP A 198 -6.07 -12.11 -2.83
C TRP A 198 -5.52 -12.12 -1.39
N ILE A 199 -6.15 -11.38 -0.47
CA ILE A 199 -5.75 -11.32 0.95
C ILE A 199 -5.76 -12.71 1.58
N ALA A 200 -6.84 -13.49 1.36
CA ALA A 200 -6.95 -14.85 1.89
C ALA A 200 -5.83 -15.78 1.38
N ALA A 201 -5.55 -15.74 0.08
CA ALA A 201 -4.46 -16.51 -0.53
C ALA A 201 -3.08 -16.11 0.01
N SER A 202 -2.84 -14.80 0.17
CA SER A 202 -1.60 -14.25 0.69
C SER A 202 -1.37 -14.63 2.14
N ARG A 203 -2.39 -14.54 3.00
CA ARG A 203 -2.32 -14.99 4.40
C ARG A 203 -1.98 -16.48 4.49
N ALA A 204 -2.54 -17.32 3.62
CA ALA A 204 -2.23 -18.75 3.58
C ALA A 204 -0.76 -19.02 3.17
N THR A 205 -0.24 -18.26 2.20
CA THR A 205 1.18 -18.35 1.78
C THR A 205 2.12 -18.00 2.92
N VAL A 206 1.87 -16.90 3.62
CA VAL A 206 2.67 -16.46 4.77
C VAL A 206 2.61 -17.49 5.89
N ALA A 207 1.42 -17.96 6.27
CA ALA A 207 1.25 -18.95 7.33
C ALA A 207 1.99 -20.27 7.03
N LYS A 208 1.97 -20.72 5.77
CA LYS A 208 2.72 -21.91 5.32
C LYS A 208 4.22 -21.73 5.50
N THR A 209 4.76 -20.57 5.12
CA THR A 209 6.19 -20.27 5.25
C THR A 209 6.60 -20.22 6.72
N GLU A 210 5.85 -19.52 7.57
CA GLU A 210 6.12 -19.41 9.00
C GLU A 210 6.04 -20.77 9.72
N ALA A 211 5.09 -21.63 9.33
CA ALA A 211 5.01 -23.00 9.86
C ALA A 211 6.23 -23.85 9.50
N GLY A 212 6.84 -23.61 8.33
CA GLY A 212 8.09 -24.22 7.92
C GLY A 212 9.27 -23.79 8.80
N LEU A 213 9.37 -22.49 9.07
CA LEU A 213 10.43 -21.89 9.90
C LEU A 213 10.38 -22.35 11.36
N LYS A 214 9.18 -22.46 11.95
CA LYS A 214 9.00 -22.91 13.35
C LYS A 214 9.56 -24.30 13.63
N LYS A 215 9.68 -25.15 12.62
CA LYS A 215 10.28 -26.47 12.74
C LYS A 215 11.81 -26.44 12.89
N SER A 216 12.43 -25.31 12.55
CA SER A 216 13.89 -25.12 12.51
C SER A 216 14.48 -24.55 13.81
N SER A 217 13.70 -24.19 14.83
CA SER A 217 14.05 -23.66 16.19
C SER A 217 15.40 -22.92 16.30
N SER A 218 15.81 -22.16 15.30
CA SER A 218 17.06 -21.41 15.27
C SER A 218 16.85 -19.96 15.68
N GLU A 219 17.86 -19.36 16.33
CA GLU A 219 17.90 -17.91 16.59
C GLU A 219 17.79 -17.11 15.30
N PRO A 220 17.08 -15.96 15.29
CA PRO A 220 16.94 -15.12 14.12
C PRO A 220 18.30 -14.71 13.53
N VAL A 221 18.49 -14.91 12.24
CA VAL A 221 19.73 -14.59 11.53
C VAL A 221 19.95 -13.08 11.47
N PRO A 222 21.11 -12.54 11.91
CA PRO A 222 21.43 -11.12 11.76
C PRO A 222 21.56 -10.72 10.29
N VAL A 223 20.68 -9.83 9.83
CA VAL A 223 20.57 -9.40 8.43
C VAL A 223 20.88 -7.91 8.29
N PHE A 224 21.73 -7.58 7.35
CA PHE A 224 21.91 -6.24 6.82
C PHE A 224 21.27 -6.16 5.44
N VAL A 225 20.50 -5.12 5.16
CA VAL A 225 20.00 -4.85 3.80
C VAL A 225 20.91 -3.82 3.14
N TYR A 226 21.47 -4.16 2.00
CA TYR A 226 22.19 -3.21 1.15
C TYR A 226 21.29 -2.83 -0.03
N ASP A 227 20.74 -1.65 0.05
CA ASP A 227 19.95 -1.04 -1.01
C ASP A 227 20.88 -0.40 -2.05
N SER A 228 21.65 0.60 -1.61
CA SER A 228 22.54 1.40 -2.44
C SER A 228 23.56 2.14 -1.57
N GLY A 229 24.36 3.01 -2.19
CA GLY A 229 25.28 3.95 -1.54
C GLY A 229 26.73 3.47 -1.51
N ASP A 230 27.65 4.44 -1.62
CA ASP A 230 29.10 4.20 -1.66
C ASP A 230 29.79 4.66 -0.38
N LYS A 231 29.62 5.94 -0.01
CA LYS A 231 30.24 6.52 1.21
C LYS A 231 29.56 6.02 2.48
N THR A 232 28.25 5.93 2.43
CA THR A 232 27.39 5.30 3.43
C THR A 232 26.51 4.27 2.75
N ALA A 233 26.07 3.27 3.47
CA ALA A 233 25.08 2.33 2.98
C ALA A 233 23.67 2.91 3.19
N PHE A 234 22.85 2.95 2.14
CA PHE A 234 21.41 3.14 2.30
C PHE A 234 20.78 1.79 2.61
N THR A 235 19.98 1.73 3.67
CA THR A 235 19.48 0.47 4.24
C THR A 235 18.06 0.59 4.77
N VAL A 236 17.42 -0.57 4.99
CA VAL A 236 16.10 -0.68 5.62
C VAL A 236 16.20 -0.37 7.11
N GLY A 237 15.37 0.56 7.56
CA GLY A 237 15.19 0.88 8.98
C GLY A 237 14.05 0.07 9.62
N GLY A 238 13.78 0.36 10.88
CA GLY A 238 12.81 -0.40 11.68
C GLY A 238 11.34 -0.14 11.36
N LYS A 239 11.03 0.95 10.63
CA LYS A 239 9.63 1.31 10.31
C LYS A 239 9.13 0.76 8.98
N GLY A 240 10.00 0.46 8.01
CA GLY A 240 9.60 -0.03 6.70
C GLY A 240 9.14 -1.47 6.68
N ILE A 241 8.36 -1.82 5.66
CA ILE A 241 7.86 -3.20 5.46
C ILE A 241 9.01 -4.20 5.32
N GLY A 242 10.15 -3.82 4.75
CA GLY A 242 11.32 -4.68 4.64
C GLY A 242 11.80 -5.25 5.97
N ASN A 243 11.69 -4.48 7.08
CA ASN A 243 11.99 -4.97 8.42
C ASN A 243 11.04 -6.09 8.87
N GLU A 244 9.74 -5.96 8.56
CA GLU A 244 8.72 -6.98 8.83
C GLU A 244 8.97 -8.26 8.02
N LEU A 245 9.30 -8.11 6.73
CA LEU A 245 9.58 -9.25 5.84
C LEU A 245 10.78 -10.06 6.31
N ILE A 246 11.86 -9.39 6.74
CA ILE A 246 13.05 -10.02 7.31
C ILE A 246 12.68 -10.82 8.57
N ALA A 247 11.93 -10.21 9.49
CA ALA A 247 11.53 -10.86 10.73
C ALA A 247 10.68 -12.11 10.47
N ARG A 248 9.71 -12.04 9.56
CA ARG A 248 8.85 -13.18 9.19
C ARG A 248 9.58 -14.26 8.39
N ALA A 249 10.68 -13.90 7.74
CA ALA A 249 11.55 -14.86 7.04
C ALA A 249 12.59 -15.53 7.97
N GLY A 250 12.57 -15.26 9.27
CA GLY A 250 13.48 -15.84 10.26
C GLY A 250 14.77 -15.03 10.46
N GLY A 251 14.83 -13.79 9.97
CA GLY A 251 15.94 -12.88 10.18
C GLY A 251 15.68 -11.83 11.26
N ARG A 252 16.74 -11.09 11.61
CA ARG A 252 16.70 -9.89 12.44
C ARG A 252 17.47 -8.77 11.74
N ASN A 253 16.75 -7.72 11.35
CA ASN A 253 17.39 -6.55 10.75
C ASN A 253 18.34 -5.89 11.77
N VAL A 254 19.62 -5.80 11.44
CA VAL A 254 20.62 -5.21 12.33
C VAL A 254 20.50 -3.68 12.44
N PHE A 255 19.71 -3.04 11.57
CA PHE A 255 19.41 -1.61 11.57
C PHE A 255 17.95 -1.27 11.92
N ALA A 256 17.25 -2.16 12.64
CA ALA A 256 15.88 -1.93 13.08
C ALA A 256 15.73 -0.74 14.06
N ASP A 257 16.81 -0.20 14.58
CA ASP A 257 16.87 1.01 15.42
C ASP A 257 16.78 2.32 14.63
N ILE A 258 16.98 2.30 13.31
CA ILE A 258 16.73 3.47 12.46
C ILE A 258 15.22 3.76 12.46
N PRO A 259 14.77 4.95 12.97
CA PRO A 259 13.35 5.24 13.18
C PRO A 259 12.63 5.72 11.89
N LYS A 260 12.97 5.12 10.76
CA LYS A 260 12.44 5.40 9.42
C LYS A 260 12.26 4.09 8.66
N SER A 261 11.57 4.12 7.50
CA SER A 261 11.49 2.97 6.59
C SER A 261 12.86 2.66 5.96
N PHE A 262 13.61 3.71 5.61
CA PHE A 262 14.97 3.64 5.10
C PHE A 262 15.84 4.71 5.77
N GLY A 263 17.15 4.49 5.78
CA GLY A 263 18.11 5.47 6.29
C GLY A 263 19.55 5.09 5.96
N ASP A 264 20.45 6.03 6.26
CA ASP A 264 21.89 5.84 6.05
C ASP A 264 22.51 5.14 7.26
N ALA A 265 23.45 4.25 6.98
CA ALA A 265 24.32 3.60 7.95
C ALA A 265 25.78 3.75 7.49
N THR A 266 26.69 4.00 8.42
CA THR A 266 28.11 4.02 8.09
C THR A 266 28.63 2.57 7.96
N TRP A 267 29.71 2.40 7.21
CA TRP A 267 30.32 1.08 7.05
C TRP A 267 30.90 0.55 8.36
N GLU A 268 31.37 1.41 9.26
CA GLU A 268 31.80 1.05 10.61
C GLU A 268 30.63 0.47 11.43
N GLN A 269 29.42 1.03 11.28
CA GLN A 269 28.23 0.47 11.93
C GLN A 269 27.91 -0.91 11.37
N VAL A 270 28.06 -1.14 10.06
CA VAL A 270 27.87 -2.47 9.45
C VAL A 270 28.85 -3.47 10.05
N VAL A 271 30.13 -3.12 10.13
CA VAL A 271 31.19 -3.95 10.74
C VAL A 271 30.88 -4.27 12.19
N ALA A 272 30.50 -3.24 12.99
CA ALA A 272 30.21 -3.41 14.42
C ALA A 272 29.00 -4.32 14.68
N ARG A 273 27.98 -4.30 13.80
CA ARG A 273 26.75 -5.09 13.94
C ARG A 273 26.85 -6.53 13.44
N LYS A 274 27.94 -6.88 12.75
CA LYS A 274 28.31 -8.24 12.36
C LYS A 274 27.18 -9.04 11.68
N PRO A 275 26.57 -8.56 10.59
CA PRO A 275 25.53 -9.30 9.88
C PRO A 275 26.07 -10.65 9.37
N GLU A 276 25.24 -11.69 9.48
CA GLU A 276 25.55 -13.03 8.96
C GLU A 276 25.08 -13.21 7.51
N VAL A 277 24.06 -12.42 7.09
CA VAL A 277 23.55 -12.36 5.71
C VAL A 277 23.41 -10.91 5.29
N ILE A 278 23.79 -10.62 4.04
CA ILE A 278 23.47 -9.36 3.38
C ILE A 278 22.38 -9.59 2.35
N VAL A 279 21.23 -8.98 2.55
CA VAL A 279 20.15 -8.91 1.54
C VAL A 279 20.45 -7.75 0.61
N ILE A 280 20.63 -8.02 -0.67
CA ILE A 280 20.82 -6.99 -1.69
C ILE A 280 19.48 -6.71 -2.38
N TYR A 281 19.06 -5.44 -2.40
CA TYR A 281 17.93 -5.02 -3.21
C TYR A 281 18.39 -4.83 -4.65
N ASP A 282 17.83 -5.66 -5.54
CA ASP A 282 18.16 -5.67 -6.97
C ASP A 282 17.15 -4.82 -7.75
N TYR A 283 17.59 -3.65 -8.21
CA TYR A 283 16.82 -2.70 -9.01
C TYR A 283 17.71 -1.58 -9.56
N GLY A 284 17.16 -0.80 -10.48
CA GLY A 284 17.78 0.42 -10.99
C GLY A 284 18.97 0.17 -11.91
N ALA A 285 19.84 1.19 -12.04
CA ALA A 285 20.97 1.18 -12.98
C ALA A 285 22.20 0.40 -12.47
N THR A 286 22.34 0.24 -11.13
CA THR A 286 23.45 -0.52 -10.53
C THR A 286 23.11 -1.99 -10.47
N SER A 287 23.79 -2.81 -11.27
CA SER A 287 23.50 -4.24 -11.34
C SER A 287 23.82 -4.98 -10.03
N LEU A 288 23.15 -6.12 -9.81
CA LEU A 288 23.44 -7.02 -8.68
C LEU A 288 24.93 -7.36 -8.56
N GLU A 289 25.57 -7.65 -9.68
CA GLU A 289 27.00 -7.98 -9.69
C GLU A 289 27.89 -6.79 -9.31
N GLN A 290 27.53 -5.57 -9.70
CA GLN A 290 28.22 -4.35 -9.26
C GLN A 290 28.03 -4.14 -7.75
N LYS A 291 26.82 -4.31 -7.23
CA LYS A 291 26.52 -4.22 -5.78
C LYS A 291 27.33 -5.24 -4.99
N LYS A 292 27.36 -6.53 -5.42
CA LYS A 292 28.18 -7.57 -4.79
C LYS A 292 29.65 -7.26 -4.83
N ARG A 293 30.16 -6.82 -5.97
CA ARG A 293 31.59 -6.45 -6.13
C ARG A 293 31.97 -5.35 -5.18
N ARG A 294 31.17 -4.26 -5.11
CA ARG A 294 31.37 -3.17 -4.16
C ARG A 294 31.53 -3.65 -2.72
N LEU A 295 30.70 -4.60 -2.29
CA LEU A 295 30.73 -5.16 -0.93
C LEU A 295 31.95 -6.07 -0.72
N LEU A 296 32.31 -6.89 -1.70
CA LEU A 296 33.39 -7.89 -1.58
C LEU A 296 34.81 -7.26 -1.71
N GLU A 297 34.93 -6.18 -2.45
CA GLU A 297 36.22 -5.50 -2.69
C GLU A 297 36.53 -4.42 -1.64
N ASP A 298 35.61 -4.09 -0.73
CA ASP A 298 35.85 -3.13 0.33
C ASP A 298 36.70 -3.74 1.46
N PRO A 299 37.96 -3.28 1.65
CA PRO A 299 38.83 -3.83 2.68
C PRO A 299 38.28 -3.65 4.10
N ALA A 300 37.47 -2.61 4.34
CA ALA A 300 36.84 -2.35 5.64
C ALA A 300 35.82 -3.43 6.04
N LEU A 301 35.24 -4.11 5.05
CA LEU A 301 34.18 -5.10 5.27
C LEU A 301 34.70 -6.56 5.36
N LYS A 302 35.98 -6.80 5.17
CA LYS A 302 36.58 -8.16 5.08
C LYS A 302 36.24 -9.07 6.28
N ASP A 303 36.09 -8.48 7.47
CA ASP A 303 35.83 -9.21 8.72
C ASP A 303 34.33 -9.36 9.03
N VAL A 304 33.44 -8.77 8.21
CA VAL A 304 32.01 -8.95 8.33
C VAL A 304 31.64 -10.42 8.02
N PRO A 305 30.93 -11.14 8.92
CA PRO A 305 30.62 -12.56 8.72
C PRO A 305 29.97 -12.86 7.36
N ALA A 306 29.01 -12.04 6.92
CA ALA A 306 28.35 -12.20 5.63
C ALA A 306 29.33 -12.08 4.44
N ILE A 307 30.29 -11.16 4.49
CA ILE A 307 31.30 -10.95 3.45
C ILE A 307 32.28 -12.14 3.43
N ARG A 308 32.84 -12.49 4.59
CA ARG A 308 33.78 -13.60 4.74
C ARG A 308 33.21 -14.91 4.24
N ASN A 309 31.92 -15.17 4.51
CA ASN A 309 31.22 -16.40 4.13
C ASN A 309 30.49 -16.27 2.78
N LYS A 310 30.57 -15.12 2.11
CA LYS A 310 29.86 -14.82 0.84
C LYS A 310 28.36 -15.10 0.92
N LYS A 311 27.74 -14.83 2.09
CA LYS A 311 26.32 -15.06 2.36
C LYS A 311 25.48 -13.86 1.91
N PHE A 312 24.99 -13.93 0.68
CA PHE A 312 24.13 -12.94 0.07
C PHE A 312 22.76 -13.55 -0.22
N ALA A 313 21.73 -12.80 0.11
CA ALA A 313 20.36 -13.00 -0.35
C ALA A 313 19.97 -11.86 -1.31
N VAL A 314 19.05 -12.11 -2.21
CA VAL A 314 18.63 -11.14 -3.22
C VAL A 314 17.12 -11.01 -3.22
N LEU A 315 16.64 -9.78 -3.20
CA LEU A 315 15.24 -9.44 -3.44
C LEU A 315 15.16 -8.27 -4.44
N PRO A 316 14.27 -8.33 -5.44
CA PRO A 316 13.85 -7.13 -6.15
C PRO A 316 13.30 -6.08 -5.18
N LEU A 317 13.57 -4.80 -5.40
CA LEU A 317 13.00 -3.74 -4.55
C LEU A 317 11.47 -3.81 -4.50
N SER A 318 10.83 -4.11 -5.63
CA SER A 318 9.38 -4.23 -5.74
C SER A 318 8.78 -5.37 -4.89
N ASP A 319 9.59 -6.32 -4.42
CA ASP A 319 9.17 -7.37 -3.48
C ASP A 319 9.18 -6.86 -2.02
N ALA A 320 9.91 -5.78 -1.74
CA ALA A 320 10.20 -5.27 -0.39
C ALA A 320 9.49 -3.94 -0.07
N VAL A 321 8.35 -3.68 -0.71
CA VAL A 321 7.48 -2.51 -0.51
C VAL A 321 6.05 -2.96 -0.21
N VAL A 322 5.21 -2.06 0.30
CA VAL A 322 3.78 -2.35 0.53
C VAL A 322 3.06 -2.54 -0.81
N GLY A 323 2.98 -3.78 -1.24
CA GLY A 323 2.44 -4.18 -2.53
C GLY A 323 2.14 -5.68 -2.60
N VAL A 324 1.67 -6.14 -3.74
CA VAL A 324 1.22 -7.52 -3.96
C VAL A 324 2.33 -8.57 -3.92
N ARG A 325 3.59 -8.16 -3.97
CA ARG A 325 4.74 -9.08 -3.91
C ARG A 325 5.21 -9.35 -2.48
N ALA A 326 4.89 -8.47 -1.52
CA ALA A 326 5.40 -8.53 -0.15
C ALA A 326 5.14 -9.88 0.57
N PRO A 327 3.95 -10.50 0.48
CA PRO A 327 3.73 -11.83 1.08
C PRO A 327 4.62 -12.92 0.49
N ASP A 328 4.84 -12.92 -0.83
CA ASP A 328 5.69 -13.89 -1.52
C ASP A 328 7.18 -13.64 -1.23
N ALA A 329 7.58 -12.40 -0.95
CA ALA A 329 8.95 -12.05 -0.59
C ALA A 329 9.43 -12.81 0.66
N ILE A 330 8.54 -13.07 1.63
CA ILE A 330 8.85 -13.87 2.82
C ILE A 330 9.25 -15.30 2.42
N ALA A 331 8.46 -15.91 1.53
CA ALA A 331 8.74 -17.27 1.06
C ALA A 331 10.03 -17.37 0.22
N LYS A 332 10.35 -16.29 -0.54
CA LYS A 332 11.60 -16.19 -1.29
C LYS A 332 12.81 -15.98 -0.39
N LEU A 333 12.65 -15.16 0.66
CA LEU A 333 13.75 -14.79 1.56
C LEU A 333 14.07 -15.90 2.57
N ALA A 334 13.07 -16.57 3.11
CA ALA A 334 13.24 -17.57 4.16
C ALA A 334 14.32 -18.63 3.85
N PRO A 335 14.34 -19.31 2.69
CA PRO A 335 15.39 -20.28 2.38
C PRO A 335 16.79 -19.66 2.19
N GLN A 336 16.89 -18.36 1.92
CA GLN A 336 18.15 -17.64 1.76
C GLN A 336 18.75 -17.20 3.11
N LEU A 337 17.93 -17.17 4.19
CA LEU A 337 18.38 -16.84 5.55
C LEU A 337 18.73 -18.07 6.38
N THR A 338 18.62 -19.29 5.85
CA THR A 338 19.04 -20.50 6.56
C THR A 338 20.56 -20.51 6.81
N ARG A 339 20.97 -20.95 8.03
CA ARG A 339 22.38 -21.14 8.43
C ARG A 339 23.00 -22.34 7.76
#